data_ef933ef14e7d7b9798435686a2c308fb
#
_entry.id   ef933ef14e7d7b9798435686a2c308fb
#
_cell.length_a   1.000
_cell.length_b   1.000
_cell.length_c   1.000
_cell.angle_alpha   90.00
_cell.angle_beta   90.00
_cell.angle_gamma   90.00
#
_symmetry.space_group_name_H-M   'P 1'
#
loop_
_entity.id
_entity.type
_entity.pdbx_description
1 polymer ?
#
loop_
_entity_poly.entity_id
_entity_poly.type
_entity_poly.pdbx_seq_one_letter_code
_entity_poly.pdbx_strand_id
1 'polypeptide(L)'
;MPLREFDSVKVGDQLPEKIYPLTRQDLVNYAGVSGDLNPIHWDDEIAKVVGLDTAIAHGMLTMGLGGGYVTSWIGDPGAVTEYNVRFTAVVPVPNDGKGAEILFTGRVKSLDPDDKSVTIAITATTGGKKIFGRAVASAKLA
;
A
#
# COMPACT_ATOMS: atom_id res chain seq x y z
N MET A 1 15.09 -4.68 -11.55
CA MET A 1 15.92 -3.45 -11.54
C MET A 1 17.06 -3.70 -10.56
N PRO A 2 18.22 -3.07 -10.71
CA PRO A 2 19.28 -3.24 -9.72
C PRO A 2 18.85 -2.64 -8.38
N LEU A 3 19.38 -3.20 -7.30
CA LEU A 3 19.20 -2.68 -5.95
C LEU A 3 19.73 -1.24 -5.88
N ARG A 4 19.01 -0.37 -5.18
CA ARG A 4 19.38 1.05 -5.03
C ARG A 4 20.64 1.18 -4.19
N GLU A 5 21.58 2.02 -4.65
CA GLU A 5 22.81 2.30 -3.95
C GLU A 5 22.55 3.13 -2.67
N PHE A 6 23.14 2.72 -1.55
CA PHE A 6 23.00 3.40 -0.25
C PHE A 6 23.49 4.85 -0.32
N ASP A 7 24.63 5.08 -0.94
CA ASP A 7 25.24 6.42 -1.03
C ASP A 7 24.44 7.39 -1.92
N SER A 8 23.47 6.88 -2.70
CA SER A 8 22.57 7.71 -3.51
C SER A 8 21.36 8.25 -2.76
N VAL A 9 21.16 7.85 -1.48
CA VAL A 9 19.97 8.14 -0.70
C VAL A 9 20.30 9.05 0.48
N LYS A 10 19.40 10.00 0.77
CA LYS A 10 19.54 10.93 1.91
C LYS A 10 18.25 10.90 2.76
N VAL A 11 18.43 11.15 4.05
CA VAL A 11 17.28 11.39 4.95
C VAL A 11 16.49 12.59 4.45
N GLY A 12 15.18 12.41 4.34
CA GLY A 12 14.27 13.41 3.81
C GLY A 12 13.95 13.28 2.32
N ASP A 13 14.66 12.43 1.58
CA ASP A 13 14.35 12.17 0.17
C ASP A 13 12.90 11.69 0.01
N GLN A 14 12.21 12.24 -0.99
CA GLN A 14 10.86 11.86 -1.34
C GLN A 14 10.89 10.74 -2.39
N LEU A 15 10.11 9.71 -2.17
CA LEU A 15 9.85 8.71 -3.20
C LEU A 15 8.86 9.29 -4.23
N PRO A 16 8.98 8.94 -5.52
CA PRO A 16 8.02 9.35 -6.52
C PRO A 16 6.59 8.94 -6.12
N GLU A 17 5.63 9.83 -6.30
CA GLU A 17 4.22 9.52 -6.07
C GLU A 17 3.74 8.45 -7.04
N LYS A 18 2.83 7.57 -6.59
CA LYS A 18 2.25 6.55 -7.44
C LYS A 18 0.77 6.36 -7.12
N ILE A 19 -0.04 6.37 -8.18
CA ILE A 19 -1.48 6.08 -8.09
C ILE A 19 -1.71 4.64 -8.52
N TYR A 20 -2.46 3.90 -7.71
CA TYR A 20 -2.96 2.57 -8.03
C TYR A 20 -4.48 2.62 -8.17
N PRO A 21 -5.02 2.39 -9.37
CA PRO A 21 -6.46 2.20 -9.54
C PRO A 21 -6.89 0.85 -8.95
N LEU A 22 -8.06 0.83 -8.35
CA LEU A 22 -8.72 -0.38 -7.84
C LEU A 22 -10.14 -0.44 -8.36
N THR A 23 -10.45 -1.52 -9.06
CA THR A 23 -11.81 -1.82 -9.52
C THR A 23 -12.45 -2.91 -8.66
N ARG A 24 -13.75 -3.08 -8.79
CA ARG A 24 -14.46 -4.20 -8.17
C ARG A 24 -13.89 -5.56 -8.66
N GLN A 25 -13.45 -5.64 -9.91
CA GLN A 25 -12.83 -6.84 -10.45
C GLN A 25 -11.54 -7.21 -9.69
N ASP A 26 -10.74 -6.21 -9.30
CA ASP A 26 -9.53 -6.45 -8.52
C ASP A 26 -9.85 -7.04 -7.14
N LEU A 27 -10.94 -6.58 -6.50
CA LEU A 27 -11.37 -7.12 -5.22
C LEU A 27 -11.83 -8.58 -5.34
N VAL A 28 -12.59 -8.91 -6.38
CA VAL A 28 -13.03 -10.28 -6.67
C VAL A 28 -11.85 -11.19 -6.93
N ASN A 29 -10.89 -10.74 -7.75
CA ASN A 29 -9.67 -11.48 -8.03
C ASN A 29 -8.85 -11.71 -6.74
N TYR A 30 -8.69 -10.68 -5.92
CA TYR A 30 -7.97 -10.79 -4.66
C TYR A 30 -8.66 -11.74 -3.68
N ALA A 31 -9.98 -11.70 -3.57
CA ALA A 31 -10.75 -12.64 -2.76
C ALA A 31 -10.46 -14.09 -3.15
N GLY A 32 -10.43 -14.38 -4.46
CA GLY A 32 -10.12 -15.72 -4.98
C GLY A 32 -8.68 -16.16 -4.70
N VAL A 33 -7.71 -15.28 -4.83
CA VAL A 33 -6.28 -15.58 -4.63
C VAL A 33 -5.92 -15.67 -3.15
N SER A 34 -6.44 -14.77 -2.32
CA SER A 34 -6.15 -14.72 -0.89
C SER A 34 -6.94 -15.71 -0.05
N GLY A 35 -8.08 -16.18 -0.55
CA GLY A 35 -9.03 -16.98 0.22
C GLY A 35 -9.89 -16.16 1.19
N ASP A 36 -9.75 -14.84 1.22
CA ASP A 36 -10.62 -13.94 1.99
C ASP A 36 -11.90 -13.65 1.19
N LEU A 37 -12.89 -14.50 1.37
CA LEU A 37 -14.16 -14.45 0.67
C LEU A 37 -15.22 -13.63 1.41
N ASN A 38 -14.85 -12.82 2.41
CA ASN A 38 -15.79 -11.98 3.14
C ASN A 38 -16.60 -11.10 2.17
N PRO A 39 -17.93 -11.22 2.14
CA PRO A 39 -18.77 -10.54 1.15
C PRO A 39 -18.76 -9.00 1.25
N ILE A 40 -18.24 -8.40 2.33
CA ILE A 40 -18.07 -6.96 2.40
C ILE A 40 -17.13 -6.41 1.31
N HIS A 41 -16.34 -7.28 0.69
CA HIS A 41 -15.38 -6.91 -0.35
C HIS A 41 -15.92 -7.05 -1.79
N TRP A 42 -17.12 -7.60 -1.97
CA TRP A 42 -17.66 -7.80 -3.32
C TRP A 42 -19.19 -7.66 -3.42
N ASP A 43 -19.93 -7.68 -2.31
CA ASP A 43 -21.40 -7.58 -2.28
C ASP A 43 -21.82 -6.27 -1.60
N ASP A 44 -22.41 -5.35 -2.38
CA ASP A 44 -22.85 -4.05 -1.88
C ASP A 44 -24.03 -4.17 -0.89
N GLU A 45 -24.90 -5.17 -1.03
CA GLU A 45 -26.03 -5.34 -0.12
C GLU A 45 -25.52 -5.78 1.27
N ILE A 46 -24.58 -6.70 1.31
CA ILE A 46 -23.95 -7.11 2.57
C ILE A 46 -23.13 -5.96 3.16
N ALA A 47 -22.41 -5.21 2.34
CA ALA A 47 -21.66 -4.03 2.80
C ALA A 47 -22.59 -3.01 3.49
N LYS A 48 -23.75 -2.73 2.91
CA LYS A 48 -24.76 -1.82 3.50
C LYS A 48 -25.31 -2.33 4.84
N VAL A 49 -25.54 -3.64 4.97
CA VAL A 49 -26.03 -4.24 6.23
C VAL A 49 -25.08 -3.96 7.38
N VAL A 50 -23.77 -3.90 7.14
CA VAL A 50 -22.75 -3.61 8.16
C VAL A 50 -22.36 -2.12 8.23
N GLY A 51 -23.12 -1.24 7.56
CA GLY A 51 -22.96 0.21 7.64
C GLY A 51 -21.94 0.82 6.68
N LEU A 52 -21.58 0.12 5.62
CA LEU A 52 -20.75 0.62 4.54
C LEU A 52 -21.61 1.08 3.37
N ASP A 53 -21.18 2.10 2.64
CA ASP A 53 -21.93 2.61 1.47
C ASP A 53 -21.82 1.67 0.26
N THR A 54 -20.68 1.00 0.13
CA THR A 54 -20.36 0.06 -0.95
C THR A 54 -19.32 -0.94 -0.47
N ALA A 55 -19.03 -1.96 -1.27
CA ALA A 55 -17.94 -2.87 -0.97
C ALA A 55 -16.60 -2.14 -0.85
N ILE A 56 -15.75 -2.64 0.02
CA ILE A 56 -14.45 -2.03 0.37
C ILE A 56 -13.29 -2.93 -0.03
N ALA A 57 -12.14 -2.34 -0.31
CA ALA A 57 -10.92 -3.09 -0.56
C ALA A 57 -10.49 -3.87 0.68
N HIS A 58 -9.95 -5.07 0.48
CA HIS A 58 -9.25 -5.81 1.53
C HIS A 58 -8.07 -4.98 2.05
N GLY A 59 -7.94 -4.87 3.36
CA GLY A 59 -6.82 -4.16 3.98
C GLY A 59 -5.48 -4.74 3.52
N MET A 60 -5.37 -6.07 3.46
CA MET A 60 -4.16 -6.76 3.01
C MET A 60 -3.83 -6.50 1.54
N LEU A 61 -4.82 -6.27 0.67
CA LEU A 61 -4.58 -5.85 -0.70
C LEU A 61 -3.94 -4.45 -0.73
N THR A 62 -4.48 -3.50 0.02
CA THR A 62 -3.92 -2.14 0.09
C THR A 62 -2.52 -2.14 0.71
N MET A 63 -2.27 -2.98 1.71
CA MET A 63 -0.93 -3.19 2.28
C MET A 63 0.03 -3.76 1.24
N GLY A 64 -0.39 -4.76 0.46
CA GLY A 64 0.40 -5.34 -0.63
C GLY A 64 0.78 -4.33 -1.70
N LEU A 65 -0.15 -3.45 -2.10
CA LEU A 65 0.13 -2.35 -3.04
C LEU A 65 1.19 -1.39 -2.49
N GLY A 66 1.12 -1.04 -1.20
CA GLY A 66 2.14 -0.23 -0.53
C GLY A 66 3.51 -0.93 -0.48
N GLY A 67 3.54 -2.25 -0.28
CA GLY A 67 4.75 -3.06 -0.40
C GLY A 67 5.34 -3.00 -1.81
N GLY A 68 4.50 -3.16 -2.83
CA GLY A 68 4.90 -3.02 -4.24
C GLY A 68 5.42 -1.61 -4.59
N TYR A 69 4.85 -0.58 -3.99
CA TYR A 69 5.33 0.80 -4.10
C TYR A 69 6.77 0.94 -3.60
N VAL A 70 7.04 0.42 -2.39
CA VAL A 70 8.37 0.48 -1.77
C VAL A 70 9.39 -0.36 -2.55
N THR A 71 9.04 -1.60 -2.90
CA THR A 71 9.97 -2.50 -3.61
C THR A 71 10.31 -2.01 -5.00
N SER A 72 9.39 -1.30 -5.67
CA SER A 72 9.66 -0.63 -6.95
C SER A 72 10.73 0.47 -6.82
N TRP A 73 10.77 1.16 -5.68
CA TRP A 73 11.78 2.19 -5.43
C TRP A 73 13.13 1.60 -5.01
N ILE A 74 13.12 0.55 -4.19
CA ILE A 74 14.32 -0.15 -3.72
C ILE A 74 15.01 -0.90 -4.87
N GLY A 75 14.22 -1.52 -5.76
CA GLY A 75 14.69 -2.30 -6.91
C GLY A 75 14.70 -3.82 -6.67
N ASP A 76 14.64 -4.28 -5.42
CA ASP A 76 14.62 -5.70 -5.06
C ASP A 76 13.61 -5.95 -3.93
N PRO A 77 12.54 -6.74 -4.16
CA PRO A 77 11.59 -7.09 -3.10
C PRO A 77 12.22 -7.94 -1.97
N GLY A 78 13.27 -8.71 -2.26
CA GLY A 78 14.00 -9.49 -1.27
C GLY A 78 14.82 -8.65 -0.28
N ALA A 79 15.02 -7.37 -0.56
CA ALA A 79 15.75 -6.45 0.30
C ALA A 79 14.91 -5.89 1.47
N VAL A 80 13.59 -6.02 1.44
CA VAL A 80 12.70 -5.56 2.51
C VAL A 80 12.86 -6.48 3.72
N THR A 81 13.23 -5.88 4.86
CA THR A 81 13.45 -6.62 6.12
C THR A 81 12.28 -6.48 7.09
N GLU A 82 11.53 -5.39 7.00
CA GLU A 82 10.37 -5.12 7.85
C GLU A 82 9.34 -4.28 7.10
N TYR A 83 8.06 -4.57 7.30
CA TYR A 83 6.97 -3.76 6.78
C TYR A 83 5.78 -3.80 7.72
N ASN A 84 5.44 -2.65 8.30
CA ASN A 84 4.37 -2.48 9.27
C ASN A 84 3.37 -1.43 8.79
N VAL A 85 2.09 -1.76 8.86
CA VAL A 85 0.98 -0.87 8.50
C VAL A 85 -0.08 -0.89 9.59
N ARG A 86 -0.54 0.28 10.00
CA ARG A 86 -1.75 0.46 10.81
C ARG A 86 -2.87 0.98 9.92
N PHE A 87 -3.91 0.19 9.72
CA PHE A 87 -5.10 0.63 9.00
C PHE A 87 -5.94 1.60 9.82
N THR A 88 -6.37 2.71 9.24
CA THR A 88 -7.15 3.75 9.92
C THR A 88 -8.45 4.10 9.20
N ALA A 89 -8.57 3.74 7.92
CA ALA A 89 -9.79 3.92 7.14
C ALA A 89 -9.92 2.85 6.07
N VAL A 90 -11.14 2.60 5.67
CA VAL A 90 -11.48 1.70 4.55
C VAL A 90 -11.33 2.42 3.21
N VAL A 91 -11.18 1.65 2.14
CA VAL A 91 -11.19 2.12 0.75
C VAL A 91 -12.48 1.66 0.09
N PRO A 92 -13.51 2.51 -0.03
CA PRO A 92 -14.70 2.18 -0.79
C PRO A 92 -14.37 2.00 -2.27
N VAL A 93 -14.86 0.93 -2.87
CA VAL A 93 -14.63 0.61 -4.30
C VAL A 93 -15.99 0.43 -4.97
N PRO A 94 -16.64 1.51 -5.45
CA PRO A 94 -17.94 1.40 -6.10
C PRO A 94 -17.85 0.60 -7.40
N ASN A 95 -18.94 -0.11 -7.72
CA ASN A 95 -19.05 -0.89 -8.94
C ASN A 95 -19.60 -0.03 -10.09
N ASP A 96 -18.87 1.02 -10.44
CA ASP A 96 -19.24 2.05 -11.43
C ASP A 96 -18.33 2.08 -12.66
N GLY A 97 -17.48 1.06 -12.82
CA GLY A 97 -16.49 0.97 -13.88
C GLY A 97 -15.23 1.81 -13.66
N LYS A 98 -15.21 2.69 -12.65
CA LYS A 98 -14.05 3.53 -12.28
C LYS A 98 -13.36 3.01 -11.01
N GLY A 99 -14.16 2.57 -10.04
CA GLY A 99 -13.67 2.09 -8.75
C GLY A 99 -13.08 3.20 -7.88
N ALA A 100 -11.92 2.94 -7.32
CA ALA A 100 -11.18 3.85 -6.46
C ALA A 100 -9.74 4.02 -6.94
N GLU A 101 -9.07 5.03 -6.41
CA GLU A 101 -7.63 5.24 -6.61
C GLU A 101 -6.96 5.39 -5.24
N ILE A 102 -5.78 4.79 -5.09
CA ILE A 102 -4.94 4.96 -3.91
C ILE A 102 -3.68 5.70 -4.35
N LEU A 103 -3.44 6.87 -3.78
CA LEU A 103 -2.19 7.62 -3.93
C LEU A 103 -1.22 7.20 -2.84
N PHE A 104 -0.06 6.71 -3.23
CA PHE A 104 1.07 6.44 -2.35
C PHE A 104 2.13 7.52 -2.50
N THR A 105 2.60 7.99 -1.36
CA THR A 105 3.81 8.83 -1.23
C THR A 105 4.73 8.22 -0.19
N GLY A 106 6.03 8.49 -0.28
CA GLY A 106 7.00 7.97 0.65
C GLY A 106 8.11 8.96 0.93
N ARG A 107 8.73 8.82 2.10
CA ARG A 107 9.85 9.65 2.52
C ARG A 107 10.88 8.82 3.26
N VAL A 108 12.16 9.00 2.95
CA VAL A 108 13.27 8.43 3.71
C VAL A 108 13.29 9.05 5.10
N LYS A 109 13.07 8.24 6.12
CA LYS A 109 12.98 8.65 7.52
C LYS A 109 14.35 8.59 8.21
N SER A 110 15.08 7.51 7.96
CA SER A 110 16.42 7.29 8.53
C SER A 110 17.24 6.37 7.65
N LEU A 111 18.55 6.47 7.82
CA LEU A 111 19.58 5.63 7.20
C LEU A 111 20.49 5.09 8.30
N ASP A 112 20.88 3.84 8.19
CA ASP A 112 21.90 3.23 9.05
C ASP A 112 23.08 2.79 8.18
N PRO A 113 24.24 3.45 8.31
CA PRO A 113 25.42 3.15 7.50
C PRO A 113 26.12 1.86 7.91
N ASP A 114 25.92 1.37 9.14
CA ASP A 114 26.60 0.17 9.64
C ASP A 114 26.14 -1.09 8.90
N ASP A 115 24.87 -1.11 8.51
CA ASP A 115 24.28 -2.25 7.80
C ASP A 115 23.61 -1.86 6.46
N LYS A 116 23.85 -0.62 6.01
CA LYS A 116 23.27 -0.04 4.78
C LYS A 116 21.73 -0.18 4.71
N SER A 117 21.05 0.04 5.80
CA SER A 117 19.60 0.00 5.83
C SER A 117 18.95 1.37 5.71
N VAL A 118 17.76 1.37 5.14
CA VAL A 118 16.88 2.53 5.00
C VAL A 118 15.55 2.27 5.70
N THR A 119 15.02 3.27 6.39
CA THR A 119 13.64 3.27 6.88
C THR A 119 12.82 4.30 6.11
N ILE A 120 11.70 3.87 5.56
CA ILE A 120 10.81 4.66 4.71
C ILE A 120 9.46 4.81 5.41
N ALA A 121 9.00 6.04 5.60
CA ALA A 121 7.63 6.34 6.00
C ALA A 121 6.75 6.42 4.75
N ILE A 122 5.60 5.74 4.78
CA ILE A 122 4.67 5.63 3.67
C ILE A 122 3.37 6.33 4.04
N THR A 123 2.81 7.09 3.11
CA THR A 123 1.46 7.63 3.22
C THR A 123 0.63 7.06 2.07
N ALA A 124 -0.59 6.61 2.40
CA ALA A 124 -1.57 6.16 1.43
C ALA A 124 -2.89 6.90 1.64
N THR A 125 -3.45 7.44 0.56
CA THR A 125 -4.71 8.19 0.62
C THR A 125 -5.65 7.74 -0.49
N THR A 126 -6.96 7.79 -0.22
CA THR A 126 -8.01 7.66 -1.22
C THR A 126 -9.00 8.80 -1.06
N GLY A 127 -9.32 9.52 -2.15
CA GLY A 127 -10.19 10.69 -2.07
C GLY A 127 -9.71 11.74 -1.07
N GLY A 128 -8.40 11.92 -0.89
CA GLY A 128 -7.79 12.82 0.09
C GLY A 128 -7.79 12.32 1.54
N LYS A 129 -8.40 11.16 1.83
CA LYS A 129 -8.46 10.58 3.18
C LYS A 129 -7.32 9.56 3.37
N LYS A 130 -6.57 9.69 4.46
CA LYS A 130 -5.55 8.70 4.83
C LYS A 130 -6.18 7.35 5.18
N ILE A 131 -5.65 6.29 4.57
CA ILE A 131 -6.06 4.91 4.83
C ILE A 131 -5.08 4.18 5.76
N PHE A 132 -3.82 4.64 5.81
CA PHE A 132 -2.82 4.18 6.76
C PHE A 132 -2.56 5.28 7.80
N GLY A 133 -2.55 4.93 9.08
CA GLY A 133 -2.08 5.80 10.16
C GLY A 133 -0.56 5.82 10.18
N ARG A 134 0.05 4.74 10.69
CA ARG A 134 1.50 4.51 10.59
C ARG A 134 1.75 3.43 9.56
N ALA A 135 2.61 3.73 8.59
CA ALA A 135 3.11 2.76 7.64
C ALA A 135 4.62 2.99 7.46
N VAL A 136 5.41 1.97 7.72
CA VAL A 136 6.88 2.04 7.72
C VAL A 136 7.43 0.76 7.09
N ALA A 137 8.38 0.92 6.20
CA ALA A 137 9.17 -0.18 5.65
C ALA A 137 10.65 0.03 5.92
N SER A 138 11.37 -1.05 6.23
CA SER A 138 12.82 -1.07 6.30
C SER A 138 13.39 -2.02 5.26
N ALA A 139 14.50 -1.64 4.66
CA ALA A 139 15.14 -2.43 3.62
C ALA A 139 16.66 -2.25 3.63
N LYS A 140 17.36 -3.23 3.05
CA LYS A 140 18.79 -3.12 2.74
C LYS A 140 18.98 -2.45 1.38
N LEU A 141 20.06 -1.69 1.26
CA LEU A 141 20.51 -1.07 0.01
C LEU A 141 21.88 -1.64 -0.39
N ALA A 142 22.30 -1.40 -1.63
CA ALA A 142 23.59 -1.88 -2.12
C ALA A 142 24.78 -1.17 -1.50
#